data_038660407bcb7bfb5f0caf7c5469f459
#
_entry.id   038660407bcb7bfb5f0caf7c5469f459
#
_cell.length_a   1.000
_cell.length_b   1.000
_cell.length_c   1.000
_cell.angle_alpha   90.00
_cell.angle_beta   90.00
_cell.angle_gamma   90.00
#
_symmetry.space_group_name_H-M   'P 1'
#
loop_
_entity.id
_entity.type
_entity.pdbx_description
1 polymer ?
#
loop_
_entity_poly.entity_id
_entity_poly.type
_entity_poly.pdbx_seq_one_letter_code
_entity_poly.pdbx_strand_id
1 'polypeptide(L)'
;MAFYQALKATGSPILKAAYHPWIRGKENIPAEGPAILASNHNAVWDSVFLPMMLDREVVFMGKADYFTGTGVKGWMTKEFMRAVGTIPVDRTGGRASEGALNAGLKRLRDGELFGIYPEGTRSPDGRLYRGKTGVARLALLSGAPVIPVAMIGTHAAQPIGQKIPSRTNIGMVIGEPLDFSRYKGLHKDRYVLRAITDEIMYNLMLLSGQEYVDLYAADVKAQLAAEGAFEGPVPSNGRPAPGGRTAPDVPVPTAPEEESAEEDSAEDKGADKEESAPIRRGGWWRAPAFRGTGVLGETRRGPGRMNCALRTRAPVH
;
A
#
# COMPACT_ATOMS: atom_id res chain seq x y z
N MET A 1 17.94 -13.57 -2.51
CA MET A 1 17.30 -13.95 -3.79
C MET A 1 16.92 -15.44 -3.80
N ALA A 2 17.84 -16.42 -3.86
CA ALA A 2 17.49 -17.86 -4.00
C ALA A 2 16.56 -18.38 -2.89
N PHE A 3 16.79 -18.03 -1.62
CA PHE A 3 15.98 -18.48 -0.50
C PHE A 3 14.55 -17.88 -0.50
N TYR A 4 14.40 -16.61 -0.87
CA TYR A 4 13.09 -16.00 -1.10
C TYR A 4 12.30 -16.72 -2.18
N GLN A 5 12.93 -17.00 -3.32
CA GLN A 5 12.29 -17.72 -4.43
C GLN A 5 11.91 -19.15 -4.03
N ALA A 6 12.78 -19.86 -3.30
CA ALA A 6 12.48 -21.18 -2.79
C ALA A 6 11.29 -21.17 -1.80
N LEU A 7 11.28 -20.22 -0.84
CA LEU A 7 10.18 -20.07 0.10
C LEU A 7 8.88 -19.72 -0.62
N LYS A 8 8.93 -18.85 -1.62
CA LYS A 8 7.77 -18.48 -2.42
C LYS A 8 7.27 -19.69 -3.23
N ALA A 9 8.14 -20.43 -3.87
CA ALA A 9 7.78 -21.61 -4.67
C ALA A 9 7.11 -22.70 -3.83
N THR A 10 7.55 -22.90 -2.57
CA THR A 10 6.98 -23.92 -1.66
C THR A 10 5.83 -23.36 -0.80
N GLY A 11 5.99 -22.15 -0.28
CA GLY A 11 5.04 -21.54 0.65
C GLY A 11 3.76 -21.03 -0.01
N SER A 12 3.85 -20.47 -1.24
CA SER A 12 2.65 -19.96 -1.93
C SER A 12 1.61 -21.05 -2.23
N PRO A 13 1.96 -22.24 -2.75
CA PRO A 13 0.99 -23.31 -2.92
C PRO A 13 0.34 -23.75 -1.61
N ILE A 14 1.11 -23.84 -0.53
CA ILE A 14 0.61 -24.23 0.80
C ILE A 14 -0.39 -23.17 1.31
N LEU A 15 -0.03 -21.89 1.22
CA LEU A 15 -0.93 -20.80 1.60
C LEU A 15 -2.21 -20.78 0.76
N LYS A 16 -2.09 -20.96 -0.55
CA LYS A 16 -3.24 -21.06 -1.46
C LYS A 16 -4.15 -22.24 -1.11
N ALA A 17 -3.59 -23.39 -0.83
CA ALA A 17 -4.37 -24.58 -0.43
C ALA A 17 -5.02 -24.43 0.95
N ALA A 18 -4.37 -23.74 1.90
CA ALA A 18 -4.86 -23.58 3.26
C ALA A 18 -5.91 -22.47 3.41
N TYR A 19 -5.74 -21.33 2.70
CA TYR A 19 -6.55 -20.11 2.91
C TYR A 19 -7.34 -19.69 1.67
N HIS A 20 -7.11 -20.30 0.49
CA HIS A 20 -7.77 -19.95 -0.78
C HIS A 20 -7.82 -18.42 -1.02
N PRO A 21 -6.70 -17.71 -0.87
CA PRO A 21 -6.71 -16.26 -0.94
C PRO A 21 -7.05 -15.80 -2.36
N TRP A 22 -7.85 -14.73 -2.46
CA TRP A 22 -8.23 -14.12 -3.72
C TRP A 22 -7.51 -12.78 -3.91
N ILE A 23 -7.35 -12.36 -5.18
CA ILE A 23 -6.70 -11.10 -5.54
C ILE A 23 -7.48 -10.42 -6.67
N ARG A 24 -7.64 -9.10 -6.59
CA ARG A 24 -8.21 -8.24 -7.63
C ARG A 24 -7.26 -7.09 -7.92
N GLY A 25 -7.21 -6.61 -9.18
CA GLY A 25 -6.37 -5.49 -9.60
C GLY A 25 -4.88 -5.84 -9.70
N LYS A 26 -4.52 -7.12 -9.90
CA LYS A 26 -3.12 -7.56 -10.00
C LYS A 26 -2.39 -6.90 -11.18
N GLU A 27 -3.13 -6.56 -12.22
CA GLU A 27 -2.70 -5.84 -13.42
C GLU A 27 -2.18 -4.43 -13.13
N ASN A 28 -2.56 -3.83 -12.00
CA ASN A 28 -2.09 -2.52 -11.56
C ASN A 28 -0.64 -2.55 -11.02
N ILE A 29 -0.09 -3.73 -10.77
CA ILE A 29 1.32 -3.88 -10.42
C ILE A 29 2.18 -3.80 -11.69
N PRO A 30 3.08 -2.83 -11.83
CA PRO A 30 3.91 -2.72 -13.02
C PRO A 30 4.79 -3.95 -13.18
N ALA A 31 4.90 -4.46 -14.42
CA ALA A 31 5.74 -5.64 -14.71
C ALA A 31 7.22 -5.36 -14.40
N GLU A 32 7.66 -4.13 -14.61
CA GLU A 32 9.04 -3.67 -14.37
C GLU A 32 9.04 -2.29 -13.71
N GLY A 33 10.19 -1.87 -13.21
CA GLY A 33 10.37 -0.56 -12.58
C GLY A 33 9.87 -0.51 -11.12
N PRO A 34 10.15 0.61 -10.44
CA PRO A 34 9.81 0.78 -9.04
C PRO A 34 8.34 1.13 -8.84
N ALA A 35 7.76 0.67 -7.71
CA ALA A 35 6.50 1.18 -7.20
C ALA A 35 6.46 1.05 -5.67
N ILE A 36 5.68 1.92 -5.03
CA ILE A 36 5.42 1.89 -3.60
C ILE A 36 4.07 1.23 -3.38
N LEU A 37 4.04 0.08 -2.73
CA LEU A 37 2.81 -0.60 -2.33
C LEU A 37 2.41 -0.09 -0.94
N ALA A 38 1.43 0.81 -0.89
CA ALA A 38 0.88 1.32 0.37
C ALA A 38 -0.27 0.43 0.81
N SER A 39 -0.14 -0.25 1.96
CA SER A 39 -1.16 -1.19 2.42
C SER A 39 -1.68 -0.84 3.82
N ASN A 40 -2.95 -1.16 4.11
CA ASN A 40 -3.47 -1.22 5.46
C ASN A 40 -2.75 -2.32 6.25
N HIS A 41 -2.72 -2.22 7.58
CA HIS A 41 -1.97 -3.16 8.40
C HIS A 41 -2.82 -3.70 9.55
N ASN A 42 -3.41 -4.85 9.36
CA ASN A 42 -4.32 -5.49 10.30
C ASN A 42 -3.64 -6.62 11.10
N ALA A 43 -2.78 -7.39 10.43
CA ALA A 43 -2.17 -8.61 11.00
C ALA A 43 -0.66 -8.68 10.72
N VAL A 44 0.08 -9.51 11.45
CA VAL A 44 1.50 -9.80 11.13
C VAL A 44 1.59 -10.49 9.78
N TRP A 45 0.62 -11.33 9.46
CA TRP A 45 0.59 -12.11 8.25
C TRP A 45 0.29 -11.29 6.98
N ASP A 46 -0.12 -10.02 7.08
CA ASP A 46 -0.18 -9.13 5.91
C ASP A 46 1.16 -9.11 5.18
N SER A 47 2.27 -9.04 5.95
CA SER A 47 3.63 -9.06 5.40
C SER A 47 4.08 -10.43 4.84
N VAL A 48 3.26 -11.46 4.98
CA VAL A 48 3.46 -12.78 4.38
C VAL A 48 2.54 -12.94 3.17
N PHE A 49 1.23 -12.71 3.34
CA PHE A 49 0.26 -12.87 2.25
C PHE A 49 0.55 -11.95 1.07
N LEU A 50 0.83 -10.68 1.32
CA LEU A 50 1.04 -9.69 0.27
C LEU A 50 2.19 -10.10 -0.68
N PRO A 51 3.44 -10.36 -0.23
CA PRO A 51 4.52 -10.76 -1.13
C PRO A 51 4.31 -12.16 -1.74
N MET A 52 3.63 -13.07 -1.05
CA MET A 52 3.38 -14.42 -1.54
C MET A 52 2.33 -14.49 -2.64
N MET A 53 1.40 -13.53 -2.69
CA MET A 53 0.34 -13.46 -3.69
C MET A 53 0.77 -12.74 -4.98
N LEU A 54 1.81 -11.91 -4.94
CA LEU A 54 2.33 -11.16 -6.09
C LEU A 54 3.42 -11.95 -6.81
N ASP A 55 3.60 -11.74 -8.11
CA ASP A 55 4.65 -12.41 -8.89
C ASP A 55 6.02 -11.77 -8.63
N ARG A 56 6.06 -10.43 -8.53
CA ARG A 56 7.26 -9.66 -8.24
C ARG A 56 7.63 -9.74 -6.76
N GLU A 57 8.91 -9.61 -6.48
CA GLU A 57 9.43 -9.50 -5.12
C GLU A 57 9.08 -8.14 -4.52
N VAL A 58 8.56 -8.14 -3.29
CA VAL A 58 8.22 -6.94 -2.54
C VAL A 58 9.11 -6.85 -1.32
N VAL A 59 9.78 -5.72 -1.17
CA VAL A 59 10.66 -5.46 -0.03
C VAL A 59 9.92 -4.64 1.01
N PHE A 60 9.92 -5.10 2.26
CA PHE A 60 9.32 -4.40 3.40
C PHE A 60 10.38 -3.93 4.40
N MET A 61 10.02 -2.94 5.22
CA MET A 61 10.80 -2.57 6.40
C MET A 61 10.31 -3.30 7.64
N GLY A 62 11.19 -4.05 8.29
CA GLY A 62 10.92 -4.71 9.57
C GLY A 62 11.69 -4.08 10.74
N LYS A 63 11.20 -4.31 11.96
CA LYS A 63 11.90 -3.91 13.18
C LYS A 63 13.24 -4.62 13.28
N ALA A 64 14.33 -3.90 13.58
CA ALA A 64 15.67 -4.47 13.71
C ALA A 64 15.74 -5.63 14.72
N ASP A 65 14.89 -5.61 15.75
CA ASP A 65 14.80 -6.65 16.78
C ASP A 65 14.54 -8.06 16.23
N TYR A 66 13.85 -8.15 15.07
CA TYR A 66 13.63 -9.45 14.41
C TYR A 66 14.93 -10.06 13.84
N PHE A 67 15.98 -9.26 13.72
CA PHE A 67 17.26 -9.67 13.13
C PHE A 67 18.38 -9.84 14.19
N THR A 68 18.13 -9.42 15.43
CA THR A 68 19.11 -9.43 16.52
C THR A 68 18.89 -10.57 17.53
N GLY A 69 17.81 -11.34 17.37
CA GLY A 69 17.50 -12.48 18.24
C GLY A 69 18.62 -13.54 18.22
N THR A 70 18.93 -14.09 19.39
CA THR A 70 19.97 -15.11 19.59
C THR A 70 19.38 -16.54 19.60
N GLY A 71 20.23 -17.54 19.42
CA GLY A 71 19.85 -18.95 19.41
C GLY A 71 19.07 -19.37 18.16
N VAL A 72 18.62 -20.62 18.14
CA VAL A 72 17.92 -21.22 16.98
C VAL A 72 16.65 -20.45 16.63
N LYS A 73 15.87 -20.03 17.62
CA LYS A 73 14.63 -19.26 17.41
C LYS A 73 14.93 -17.90 16.78
N GLY A 74 15.95 -17.18 17.25
CA GLY A 74 16.37 -15.91 16.68
C GLY A 74 16.89 -16.05 15.25
N TRP A 75 17.67 -17.10 14.99
CA TRP A 75 18.15 -17.43 13.67
C TRP A 75 16.97 -17.73 12.71
N MET A 76 16.03 -18.58 13.10
CA MET A 76 14.84 -18.87 12.29
C MET A 76 14.01 -17.64 11.99
N THR A 77 13.79 -16.76 12.98
CA THR A 77 13.05 -15.51 12.79
C THR A 77 13.77 -14.59 11.80
N LYS A 78 15.08 -14.46 11.92
CA LYS A 78 15.92 -13.64 11.02
C LYS A 78 15.86 -14.17 9.58
N GLU A 79 16.02 -15.47 9.38
CA GLU A 79 15.97 -16.07 8.04
C GLU A 79 14.56 -15.99 7.44
N PHE A 80 13.52 -16.16 8.26
CA PHE A 80 12.15 -15.98 7.81
C PHE A 80 11.89 -14.51 7.38
N MET A 81 12.32 -13.51 8.17
CA MET A 81 12.17 -12.10 7.82
C MET A 81 12.93 -11.74 6.54
N ARG A 82 14.13 -12.28 6.35
CA ARG A 82 14.88 -12.13 5.11
C ARG A 82 14.17 -12.79 3.93
N ALA A 83 13.58 -13.94 4.18
CA ALA A 83 12.89 -14.74 3.17
C ALA A 83 11.58 -14.09 2.69
N VAL A 84 10.93 -13.28 3.51
CA VAL A 84 9.75 -12.49 3.11
C VAL A 84 10.12 -11.08 2.62
N GLY A 85 11.40 -10.84 2.25
CA GLY A 85 11.86 -9.57 1.70
C GLY A 85 11.98 -8.44 2.71
N THR A 86 12.02 -8.75 4.02
CA THR A 86 12.08 -7.71 5.06
C THR A 86 13.52 -7.26 5.30
N ILE A 87 13.74 -5.95 5.25
CA ILE A 87 15.04 -5.33 5.61
C ILE A 87 14.98 -4.74 7.03
N PRO A 88 16.05 -4.92 7.83
CA PRO A 88 16.08 -4.37 9.18
C PRO A 88 16.16 -2.84 9.14
N VAL A 89 15.30 -2.19 9.94
CA VAL A 89 15.37 -0.76 10.18
C VAL A 89 15.31 -0.51 11.68
N ASP A 90 16.28 0.23 12.19
CA ASP A 90 16.22 0.74 13.54
C ASP A 90 15.11 1.81 13.60
N ARG A 91 14.18 1.64 14.54
CA ARG A 91 13.07 2.56 14.78
C ARG A 91 13.24 3.37 16.06
N THR A 92 14.42 3.29 16.68
CA THR A 92 14.74 4.00 17.93
C THR A 92 15.42 5.33 17.63
N GLY A 93 14.88 6.42 18.17
CA GLY A 93 15.44 7.76 18.06
C GLY A 93 15.03 8.58 16.81
N GLY A 94 15.36 9.87 16.82
CA GLY A 94 14.95 10.83 15.79
C GLY A 94 15.55 10.59 14.38
N ARG A 95 16.69 9.90 14.30
CA ARG A 95 17.34 9.53 13.02
C ARG A 95 16.78 8.25 12.39
N ALA A 96 15.98 7.49 13.13
CA ALA A 96 15.42 6.22 12.66
C ALA A 96 14.49 6.37 11.44
N SER A 97 13.73 7.45 11.38
CA SER A 97 12.86 7.74 10.24
C SER A 97 13.65 8.07 8.97
N GLU A 98 14.82 8.70 9.08
CA GLU A 98 15.69 8.99 7.94
C GLU A 98 16.38 7.72 7.44
N GLY A 99 16.83 6.85 8.33
CA GLY A 99 17.40 5.54 7.97
C GLY A 99 16.40 4.68 7.21
N ALA A 100 15.15 4.65 7.67
CA ALA A 100 14.05 3.96 7.00
C ALA A 100 13.76 4.54 5.61
N LEU A 101 13.70 5.87 5.52
CA LEU A 101 13.47 6.57 4.25
C LEU A 101 14.58 6.27 3.24
N ASN A 102 15.84 6.37 3.65
CA ASN A 102 16.99 6.11 2.78
C ASN A 102 17.05 4.65 2.31
N ALA A 103 16.72 3.71 3.18
CA ALA A 103 16.62 2.29 2.82
C ALA A 103 15.54 2.05 1.75
N GLY A 104 14.36 2.65 1.91
CA GLY A 104 13.29 2.57 0.92
C GLY A 104 13.66 3.21 -0.41
N LEU A 105 14.27 4.42 -0.38
CA LEU A 105 14.74 5.11 -1.57
C LEU A 105 15.78 4.29 -2.36
N LYS A 106 16.67 3.60 -1.64
CA LYS A 106 17.64 2.73 -2.30
C LYS A 106 16.94 1.63 -3.08
N ARG A 107 15.97 0.93 -2.49
CA ARG A 107 15.23 -0.16 -3.15
C ARG A 107 14.43 0.31 -4.36
N LEU A 108 13.79 1.47 -4.25
CA LEU A 108 13.07 2.07 -5.37
C LEU A 108 14.02 2.45 -6.52
N ARG A 109 15.22 2.97 -6.23
CA ARG A 109 16.25 3.24 -7.25
C ARG A 109 16.76 1.97 -7.93
N ASP A 110 16.79 0.86 -7.19
CA ASP A 110 17.17 -0.45 -7.71
C ASP A 110 16.04 -1.08 -8.57
N GLY A 111 14.88 -0.37 -8.77
CA GLY A 111 13.75 -0.82 -9.58
C GLY A 111 12.81 -1.80 -8.87
N GLU A 112 12.91 -1.94 -7.54
CA GLU A 112 12.16 -2.91 -6.76
C GLU A 112 10.78 -2.38 -6.34
N LEU A 113 9.84 -3.30 -6.01
CA LEU A 113 8.60 -2.96 -5.32
C LEU A 113 8.89 -2.79 -3.82
N PHE A 114 8.41 -1.68 -3.28
CA PHE A 114 8.62 -1.35 -1.88
C PHE A 114 7.30 -1.28 -1.12
N GLY A 115 7.08 -2.22 -0.21
CA GLY A 115 5.89 -2.27 0.64
C GLY A 115 6.02 -1.39 1.88
N ILE A 116 4.98 -0.61 2.15
CA ILE A 116 4.89 0.26 3.31
C ILE A 116 3.49 0.20 3.90
N TYR A 117 3.41 0.25 5.23
CA TYR A 117 2.18 0.43 5.97
C TYR A 117 2.11 1.88 6.48
N PRO A 118 1.29 2.75 5.86
CA PRO A 118 1.26 4.17 6.24
C PRO A 118 0.88 4.41 7.69
N GLU A 119 0.05 3.56 8.27
CA GLU A 119 -0.34 3.60 9.69
C GLU A 119 0.86 3.44 10.65
N GLY A 120 1.93 2.79 10.21
CA GLY A 120 3.17 2.59 10.95
C GLY A 120 3.10 1.54 12.06
N THR A 121 1.94 0.98 12.35
CA THR A 121 1.69 -0.15 13.23
C THR A 121 0.39 -0.83 12.84
N ARG A 122 0.16 -2.06 13.30
CA ARG A 122 -1.10 -2.78 13.06
C ARG A 122 -2.28 -2.03 13.67
N SER A 123 -3.43 -2.10 13.04
CA SER A 123 -4.69 -1.65 13.62
C SER A 123 -4.98 -2.39 14.94
N PRO A 124 -5.46 -1.74 15.99
CA PRO A 124 -5.87 -2.42 17.22
C PRO A 124 -7.18 -3.21 17.09
N ASP A 125 -8.08 -2.79 16.21
CA ASP A 125 -9.48 -3.19 16.14
C ASP A 125 -10.01 -3.47 14.73
N GLY A 126 -9.13 -3.43 13.73
CA GLY A 126 -9.50 -3.67 12.32
C GLY A 126 -9.95 -2.43 11.55
N ARG A 127 -10.06 -1.25 12.16
CA ARG A 127 -10.32 0.02 11.48
C ARG A 127 -9.07 0.56 10.80
N LEU A 128 -9.23 1.48 9.86
CA LEU A 128 -8.14 2.14 9.16
C LEU A 128 -7.76 3.44 9.87
N TYR A 129 -6.52 3.55 10.29
CA TYR A 129 -6.03 4.67 11.07
C TYR A 129 -5.22 5.67 10.24
N ARG A 130 -5.10 6.89 10.74
CA ARG A 130 -4.37 7.98 10.12
C ARG A 130 -2.96 7.58 9.71
N GLY A 131 -2.62 7.78 8.42
CA GLY A 131 -1.31 7.48 7.87
C GLY A 131 -0.25 8.50 8.29
N LYS A 132 0.99 8.05 8.44
CA LYS A 132 2.19 8.87 8.64
C LYS A 132 2.71 9.36 7.30
N THR A 133 3.24 10.58 7.25
CA THR A 133 3.66 11.26 6.01
C THR A 133 4.95 10.69 5.37
N GLY A 134 5.52 9.63 5.94
CA GLY A 134 6.69 8.95 5.39
C GLY A 134 6.47 8.39 3.98
N VAL A 135 5.28 7.87 3.70
CA VAL A 135 4.91 7.34 2.38
C VAL A 135 4.91 8.44 1.31
N ALA A 136 4.34 9.61 1.63
CA ALA A 136 4.32 10.76 0.73
C ALA A 136 5.73 11.29 0.46
N ARG A 137 6.57 11.38 1.50
CA ARG A 137 7.96 11.80 1.36
C ARG A 137 8.76 10.82 0.48
N LEU A 138 8.50 9.52 0.64
CA LEU A 138 9.13 8.48 -0.18
C LEU A 138 8.71 8.61 -1.65
N ALA A 139 7.41 8.80 -1.92
CA ALA A 139 6.87 9.01 -3.27
C ALA A 139 7.50 10.22 -3.96
N LEU A 140 7.54 11.38 -3.29
CA LEU A 140 8.09 12.60 -3.87
C LEU A 140 9.60 12.57 -4.10
N LEU A 141 10.36 11.84 -3.27
CA LEU A 141 11.82 11.71 -3.41
C LEU A 141 12.22 10.66 -4.44
N SER A 142 11.43 9.59 -4.59
CA SER A 142 11.71 8.53 -5.57
C SER A 142 11.12 8.82 -6.94
N GLY A 143 10.00 9.57 -7.01
CA GLY A 143 9.18 9.71 -8.22
C GLY A 143 8.43 8.42 -8.61
N ALA A 144 8.45 7.39 -7.77
CA ALA A 144 7.75 6.13 -8.02
C ALA A 144 6.24 6.30 -7.76
N PRO A 145 5.37 5.67 -8.55
CA PRO A 145 3.94 5.66 -8.30
C PRO A 145 3.63 4.95 -6.99
N VAL A 146 2.55 5.38 -6.32
CA VAL A 146 2.03 4.71 -5.12
C VAL A 146 0.81 3.89 -5.50
N ILE A 147 0.85 2.60 -5.21
CA ILE A 147 -0.24 1.68 -5.47
C ILE A 147 -0.89 1.32 -4.13
N PRO A 148 -2.14 1.73 -3.89
CA PRO A 148 -2.86 1.36 -2.68
C PRO A 148 -3.24 -0.13 -2.76
N VAL A 149 -2.98 -0.87 -1.67
CA VAL A 149 -3.25 -2.30 -1.57
C VAL A 149 -4.04 -2.57 -0.30
N ALA A 150 -5.27 -3.01 -0.43
CA ALA A 150 -6.11 -3.37 0.71
C ALA A 150 -6.03 -4.88 0.99
N MET A 151 -5.59 -5.23 2.20
CA MET A 151 -5.67 -6.57 2.75
C MET A 151 -7.03 -6.75 3.42
N ILE A 152 -7.78 -7.76 2.98
CA ILE A 152 -9.15 -8.04 3.41
C ILE A 152 -9.16 -9.32 4.27
N GLY A 153 -9.91 -9.31 5.37
CA GLY A 153 -10.10 -10.49 6.23
C GLY A 153 -8.93 -10.84 7.14
N THR A 154 -7.78 -10.19 7.03
CA THR A 154 -6.59 -10.53 7.81
C THR A 154 -6.72 -10.16 9.29
N HIS A 155 -7.51 -9.15 9.64
CA HIS A 155 -7.82 -8.86 11.05
C HIS A 155 -8.61 -9.99 11.70
N ALA A 156 -9.66 -10.48 11.05
CA ALA A 156 -10.46 -11.60 11.54
C ALA A 156 -9.65 -12.91 11.57
N ALA A 157 -8.74 -13.10 10.59
CA ALA A 157 -7.84 -14.26 10.56
C ALA A 157 -6.86 -14.28 11.71
N GLN A 158 -6.26 -13.12 12.03
CA GLN A 158 -5.22 -13.02 13.06
C GLN A 158 -5.37 -11.75 13.89
N PRO A 159 -6.32 -11.72 14.84
CA PRO A 159 -6.40 -10.68 15.84
C PRO A 159 -5.07 -10.53 16.62
N ILE A 160 -4.86 -9.37 17.23
CA ILE A 160 -3.67 -9.13 18.04
C ILE A 160 -3.61 -10.17 19.18
N GLY A 161 -2.44 -10.79 19.36
CA GLY A 161 -2.24 -11.90 20.32
C GLY A 161 -2.24 -13.30 19.69
N GLN A 162 -2.92 -13.50 18.58
CA GLN A 162 -2.93 -14.78 17.87
C GLN A 162 -1.65 -14.94 17.02
N LYS A 163 -1.01 -16.12 17.09
CA LYS A 163 0.26 -16.41 16.40
C LYS A 163 0.05 -16.94 14.99
N ILE A 164 -0.92 -17.80 14.81
CA ILE A 164 -1.23 -18.48 13.54
C ILE A 164 -2.60 -18.00 13.07
N PRO A 165 -2.78 -17.55 11.83
CA PRO A 165 -4.08 -17.11 11.36
C PRO A 165 -5.08 -18.26 11.31
N SER A 166 -6.30 -17.99 11.72
CA SER A 166 -7.44 -18.87 11.53
C SER A 166 -7.81 -18.97 10.06
N ARG A 167 -8.44 -20.05 9.64
CA ARG A 167 -8.98 -20.18 8.28
C ARG A 167 -10.15 -19.22 8.11
N THR A 168 -9.93 -18.17 7.36
CA THR A 168 -10.94 -17.17 6.99
C THR A 168 -10.74 -16.80 5.52
N ASN A 169 -11.70 -16.14 4.93
CA ASN A 169 -11.59 -15.63 3.57
C ASN A 169 -10.61 -14.45 3.56
N ILE A 170 -9.43 -14.65 3.01
CA ILE A 170 -8.38 -13.63 2.92
C ILE A 170 -8.31 -13.14 1.48
N GLY A 171 -8.31 -11.83 1.30
CA GLY A 171 -8.22 -11.21 -0.02
C GLY A 171 -7.23 -10.06 -0.09
N MET A 172 -6.92 -9.68 -1.32
CA MET A 172 -6.13 -8.51 -1.64
C MET A 172 -6.80 -7.74 -2.79
N VAL A 173 -7.04 -6.46 -2.58
CA VAL A 173 -7.50 -5.55 -3.63
C VAL A 173 -6.41 -4.53 -3.90
N ILE A 174 -5.97 -4.46 -5.15
CA ILE A 174 -4.91 -3.56 -5.61
C ILE A 174 -5.56 -2.47 -6.44
N GLY A 175 -5.45 -1.23 -5.98
CA GLY A 175 -5.99 -0.05 -6.65
C GLY A 175 -5.12 0.45 -7.78
N GLU A 176 -5.62 1.45 -8.49
CA GLU A 176 -4.90 2.14 -9.55
C GLU A 176 -3.66 2.86 -9.00
N PRO A 177 -2.58 2.95 -9.79
CA PRO A 177 -1.39 3.70 -9.40
C PRO A 177 -1.69 5.19 -9.25
N LEU A 178 -1.30 5.76 -8.12
CA LEU A 178 -1.41 7.19 -7.82
C LEU A 178 -0.09 7.88 -8.20
N ASP A 179 -0.18 8.88 -9.08
CA ASP A 179 0.96 9.71 -9.50
C ASP A 179 0.96 11.06 -8.77
N PHE A 180 2.07 11.35 -8.11
CA PHE A 180 2.28 12.59 -7.37
C PHE A 180 3.34 13.49 -8.00
N SER A 181 3.67 13.27 -9.28
CA SER A 181 4.67 14.06 -10.03
C SER A 181 4.36 15.56 -10.04
N ARG A 182 3.06 15.94 -9.96
CA ARG A 182 2.59 17.34 -9.82
C ARG A 182 3.14 18.08 -8.59
N TYR A 183 3.59 17.33 -7.58
CA TYR A 183 4.17 17.89 -6.34
C TYR A 183 5.70 17.74 -6.27
N LYS A 184 6.36 17.47 -7.40
CA LYS A 184 7.81 17.31 -7.44
C LYS A 184 8.54 18.51 -6.83
N GLY A 185 9.52 18.23 -5.95
CA GLY A 185 10.29 19.23 -5.23
C GLY A 185 9.70 19.65 -3.87
N LEU A 186 8.44 19.34 -3.59
CA LEU A 186 7.75 19.74 -2.36
C LEU A 186 7.86 18.70 -1.22
N HIS A 187 8.87 17.84 -1.26
CA HIS A 187 9.07 16.75 -0.27
C HIS A 187 9.37 17.22 1.17
N LYS A 188 9.54 18.53 1.40
CA LYS A 188 9.71 19.15 2.72
C LYS A 188 8.47 19.92 3.17
N ASP A 189 7.52 20.19 2.27
CA ASP A 189 6.29 20.88 2.60
C ASP A 189 5.33 19.94 3.36
N ARG A 190 5.08 20.26 4.63
CA ARG A 190 4.28 19.41 5.50
C ARG A 190 2.80 19.33 5.10
N TYR A 191 2.27 20.37 4.45
CA TYR A 191 0.88 20.40 3.98
C TYR A 191 0.71 19.51 2.75
N VAL A 192 1.65 19.61 1.80
CA VAL A 192 1.69 18.73 0.62
C VAL A 192 1.86 17.27 1.04
N LEU A 193 2.80 16.99 1.95
CA LEU A 193 2.99 15.63 2.46
C LEU A 193 1.73 15.09 3.15
N ARG A 194 1.01 15.94 3.89
CA ARG A 194 -0.24 15.53 4.53
C ARG A 194 -1.31 15.24 3.49
N ALA A 195 -1.53 16.15 2.52
CA ALA A 195 -2.52 15.99 1.46
C ALA A 195 -2.29 14.70 0.63
N ILE A 196 -1.05 14.43 0.23
CA ILE A 196 -0.70 13.18 -0.47
C ILE A 196 -1.00 11.95 0.40
N THR A 197 -0.65 12.01 1.69
CA THR A 197 -0.90 10.89 2.59
C THR A 197 -2.40 10.65 2.76
N ASP A 198 -3.20 11.72 2.89
CA ASP A 198 -4.65 11.63 3.04
C ASP A 198 -5.29 11.08 1.75
N GLU A 199 -4.79 11.45 0.57
CA GLU A 199 -5.24 10.87 -0.71
C GLU A 199 -4.94 9.36 -0.78
N ILE A 200 -3.77 8.93 -0.33
CA ILE A 200 -3.41 7.50 -0.25
C ILE A 200 -4.34 6.76 0.74
N MET A 201 -4.56 7.32 1.93
CA MET A 201 -5.43 6.71 2.95
C MET A 201 -6.88 6.66 2.50
N TYR A 202 -7.37 7.67 1.78
CA TYR A 202 -8.71 7.69 1.20
C TYR A 202 -8.89 6.54 0.18
N ASN A 203 -7.92 6.34 -0.71
CA ASN A 203 -7.96 5.21 -1.63
C ASN A 203 -7.92 3.86 -0.90
N LEU A 204 -7.11 3.72 0.15
CA LEU A 204 -7.10 2.52 1.00
C LEU A 204 -8.46 2.29 1.67
N MET A 205 -9.10 3.33 2.18
CA MET A 205 -10.43 3.26 2.77
C MET A 205 -11.47 2.75 1.77
N LEU A 206 -11.48 3.30 0.55
CA LEU A 206 -12.40 2.87 -0.51
C LEU A 206 -12.19 1.39 -0.91
N LEU A 207 -10.94 0.95 -1.02
CA LEU A 207 -10.61 -0.43 -1.41
C LEU A 207 -10.87 -1.44 -0.29
N SER A 208 -10.62 -1.06 0.96
CA SER A 208 -10.75 -1.97 2.11
C SER A 208 -12.16 -2.02 2.69
N GLY A 209 -12.96 -0.98 2.47
CA GLY A 209 -14.26 -0.81 3.14
C GLY A 209 -14.14 -0.55 4.64
N GLN A 210 -12.93 -0.32 5.18
CA GLN A 210 -12.71 -0.05 6.59
C GLN A 210 -13.21 1.34 6.99
N GLU A 211 -13.75 1.46 8.19
CA GLU A 211 -14.00 2.75 8.82
C GLU A 211 -12.68 3.49 9.05
N TYR A 212 -12.62 4.76 8.62
CA TYR A 212 -11.44 5.60 8.83
C TYR A 212 -11.49 6.34 10.16
N VAL A 213 -10.40 6.24 10.93
CA VAL A 213 -10.24 6.93 12.22
C VAL A 213 -9.10 7.95 12.10
N ASP A 214 -9.42 9.23 12.28
CA ASP A 214 -8.43 10.33 12.19
C ASP A 214 -7.57 10.45 13.47
N LEU A 215 -7.05 9.32 13.94
CA LEU A 215 -6.09 9.20 15.02
C LEU A 215 -4.95 8.27 14.58
N TYR A 216 -3.79 8.41 15.20
CA TYR A 216 -2.72 7.44 14.95
C TYR A 216 -2.95 6.16 15.74
N ALA A 217 -2.88 5.02 15.07
CA ALA A 217 -3.03 3.70 15.71
C ALA A 217 -2.07 3.49 16.89
N ALA A 218 -0.89 4.10 16.86
CA ALA A 218 0.06 4.05 17.96
C ALA A 218 -0.45 4.74 19.23
N ASP A 219 -1.12 5.88 19.06
CA ASP A 219 -1.65 6.67 20.19
C ASP A 219 -2.88 5.98 20.80
N VAL A 220 -3.75 5.42 19.94
CA VAL A 220 -4.91 4.63 20.40
C VAL A 220 -4.46 3.40 21.17
N LYS A 221 -3.44 2.68 20.71
CA LYS A 221 -2.88 1.54 21.46
C LYS A 221 -2.31 1.94 22.81
N ALA A 222 -1.61 3.08 22.87
CA ALA A 222 -1.05 3.58 24.13
C ALA A 222 -2.17 3.94 25.13
N GLN A 223 -3.26 4.52 24.63
CA GLN A 223 -4.44 4.83 25.43
C GLN A 223 -5.12 3.56 25.95
N LEU A 224 -5.44 2.62 25.07
CA LEU A 224 -6.10 1.35 25.43
C LEU A 224 -5.26 0.52 26.41
N ALA A 225 -3.92 0.55 26.26
CA ALA A 225 -3.02 -0.12 27.19
C ALA A 225 -3.02 0.55 28.58
N ALA A 226 -3.09 1.89 28.63
CA ALA A 226 -3.20 2.62 29.89
C ALA A 226 -4.53 2.35 30.62
N GLU A 227 -5.59 2.07 29.86
CA GLU A 227 -6.92 1.69 30.35
C GLU A 227 -7.05 0.18 30.68
N GLY A 228 -5.97 -0.61 30.45
CA GLY A 228 -5.99 -2.07 30.63
C GLY A 228 -6.84 -2.83 29.60
N ALA A 229 -7.26 -2.16 28.53
CA ALA A 229 -8.10 -2.71 27.47
C ALA A 229 -7.30 -3.26 26.27
N PHE A 230 -5.96 -3.26 26.32
CA PHE A 230 -5.10 -3.72 25.24
C PHE A 230 -3.86 -4.45 25.79
N GLU A 231 -3.75 -5.74 25.49
CA GLU A 231 -2.61 -6.58 25.89
C GLU A 231 -1.53 -6.73 24.83
N GLY A 232 -1.69 -6.08 23.67
CA GLY A 232 -0.75 -6.19 22.57
C GLY A 232 0.46 -5.25 22.70
N PRO A 233 1.46 -5.37 21.80
CA PRO A 233 2.62 -4.51 21.80
C PRO A 233 2.26 -3.06 21.46
N VAL A 234 2.57 -2.13 22.37
CA VAL A 234 2.42 -0.68 22.17
C VAL A 234 3.69 -0.12 21.52
N PRO A 235 3.58 0.62 20.40
CA PRO A 235 4.74 1.29 19.82
C PRO A 235 5.32 2.35 20.75
N SER A 236 6.65 2.46 20.80
CA SER A 236 7.35 3.45 21.65
C SER A 236 7.07 4.91 21.29
N ASN A 237 6.49 5.18 20.13
CA ASN A 237 6.09 6.50 19.66
C ASN A 237 4.59 6.79 19.80
N GLY A 238 3.82 5.89 20.42
CA GLY A 238 2.44 6.13 20.81
C GLY A 238 2.38 7.09 21.98
N ARG A 239 1.59 8.16 21.87
CA ARG A 239 1.30 9.11 22.93
C ARG A 239 -0.17 9.00 23.27
N PRO A 240 -0.57 8.72 24.51
CA PRO A 240 -1.94 8.83 24.90
C PRO A 240 -2.42 10.26 24.65
N ALA A 241 -3.57 10.43 24.01
CA ALA A 241 -4.13 11.74 23.76
C ALA A 241 -4.44 12.43 25.08
N PRO A 242 -4.07 13.69 25.28
CA PRO A 242 -4.54 14.44 26.43
C PRO A 242 -6.05 14.68 26.30
N GLY A 243 -6.85 14.01 27.15
CA GLY A 243 -8.29 14.14 27.23
C GLY A 243 -9.05 13.34 26.17
N GLY A 244 -9.34 12.12 26.51
CA GLY A 244 -10.49 11.30 26.20
C GLY A 244 -11.29 11.52 24.92
N ARG A 245 -10.69 11.36 23.73
CA ARG A 245 -11.48 10.95 22.55
C ARG A 245 -11.33 9.44 22.42
N THR A 246 -12.24 8.72 23.06
CA THR A 246 -12.47 7.32 22.73
C THR A 246 -13.00 7.26 21.30
N ALA A 247 -12.41 6.41 20.47
CA ALA A 247 -13.03 6.09 19.19
C ALA A 247 -14.45 5.53 19.48
N PRO A 248 -15.48 5.97 18.74
CA PRO A 248 -16.83 5.46 18.97
C PRO A 248 -16.85 3.94 18.80
N ASP A 249 -17.61 3.29 19.65
CA ASP A 249 -17.85 1.85 19.62
C ASP A 249 -18.76 1.56 18.41
N VAL A 250 -18.15 1.26 17.25
CA VAL A 250 -18.89 0.90 16.05
C VAL A 250 -18.60 -0.56 15.74
N PRO A 251 -19.64 -1.39 15.54
CA PRO A 251 -19.47 -2.78 15.20
C PRO A 251 -18.66 -2.95 13.92
N VAL A 252 -17.68 -3.86 13.93
CA VAL A 252 -16.91 -4.22 12.72
C VAL A 252 -17.89 -4.75 11.67
N PRO A 253 -17.90 -4.20 10.43
CA PRO A 253 -18.72 -4.75 9.37
C PRO A 253 -18.34 -6.21 9.14
N THR A 254 -19.26 -7.12 9.34
CA THR A 254 -19.13 -8.50 8.85
C THR A 254 -19.10 -8.46 7.33
N ALA A 255 -18.24 -9.31 6.74
CA ALA A 255 -18.20 -9.45 5.28
C ALA A 255 -19.63 -9.67 4.75
N PRO A 256 -19.98 -9.09 3.57
CA PRO A 256 -21.30 -9.34 2.99
C PRO A 256 -21.49 -10.84 2.85
N GLU A 257 -22.60 -11.34 3.43
CA GLU A 257 -23.06 -12.70 3.23
C GLU A 257 -23.27 -12.88 1.71
N GLU A 258 -22.67 -13.90 1.13
CA GLU A 258 -22.94 -14.31 -0.23
C GLU A 258 -24.42 -14.71 -0.28
N GLU A 259 -25.23 -13.88 -0.92
CA GLU A 259 -26.58 -14.23 -1.33
C GLU A 259 -26.46 -15.48 -2.22
N SER A 260 -26.79 -16.64 -1.66
CA SER A 260 -26.89 -17.89 -2.41
C SER A 260 -27.99 -17.69 -3.46
N ALA A 261 -27.56 -17.55 -4.73
CA ALA A 261 -28.49 -17.64 -5.84
C ALA A 261 -29.12 -19.06 -5.80
N GLU A 262 -30.34 -19.16 -5.31
CA GLU A 262 -31.19 -20.33 -5.55
C GLU A 262 -31.43 -20.41 -7.05
N GLU A 263 -30.87 -21.45 -7.68
CA GLU A 263 -31.24 -21.89 -9.00
C GLU A 263 -32.69 -22.37 -8.97
N ASP A 264 -33.62 -21.51 -9.38
CA ASP A 264 -34.99 -21.89 -9.63
C ASP A 264 -35.04 -22.59 -10.98
N SER A 265 -35.05 -23.92 -10.94
CA SER A 265 -35.28 -24.79 -12.09
C SER A 265 -36.77 -24.82 -12.39
N ALA A 266 -37.22 -23.93 -13.26
CA ALA A 266 -38.54 -24.03 -13.86
C ALA A 266 -38.43 -24.60 -15.28
N GLU A 267 -39.07 -25.76 -15.45
CA GLU A 267 -39.22 -26.49 -16.70
C GLU A 267 -39.90 -25.69 -17.80
N ASP A 268 -39.29 -25.84 -18.96
CA ASP A 268 -39.75 -25.47 -20.32
C ASP A 268 -41.13 -26.05 -20.70
N LYS A 269 -42.00 -25.22 -21.28
CA LYS A 269 -42.95 -25.60 -22.34
C LYS A 269 -43.34 -24.41 -23.22
N GLY A 270 -42.85 -24.44 -24.47
CA GLY A 270 -43.70 -24.21 -25.67
C GLY A 270 -43.76 -22.81 -26.26
N ALA A 271 -43.12 -22.69 -27.44
CA ALA A 271 -43.56 -22.03 -28.67
C ALA A 271 -43.87 -20.50 -28.68
N ASP A 272 -43.21 -19.70 -29.42
CA ASP A 272 -43.35 -19.28 -30.77
C ASP A 272 -42.59 -17.99 -31.10
N LYS A 273 -42.23 -17.85 -32.35
CA LYS A 273 -41.48 -16.81 -33.05
C LYS A 273 -41.99 -15.39 -32.83
N GLU A 274 -41.07 -14.41 -32.73
CA GLU A 274 -41.01 -13.23 -33.61
C GLU A 274 -39.82 -12.32 -33.28
N GLU A 275 -39.01 -12.09 -34.28
CA GLU A 275 -38.39 -10.87 -34.84
C GLU A 275 -37.77 -9.79 -33.93
N SER A 276 -36.48 -9.76 -34.07
CA SER A 276 -35.51 -8.64 -34.11
C SER A 276 -35.82 -7.26 -33.51
N ALA A 277 -34.93 -6.82 -32.57
CA ALA A 277 -34.24 -5.52 -32.62
C ALA A 277 -33.13 -5.42 -31.54
N PRO A 278 -31.99 -4.78 -31.81
CA PRO A 278 -30.83 -4.77 -30.87
C PRO A 278 -30.97 -3.70 -29.81
N ILE A 279 -30.86 -4.10 -28.54
CA ILE A 279 -30.83 -3.17 -27.39
C ILE A 279 -29.45 -2.55 -27.30
N ARG A 280 -29.41 -1.22 -27.41
CA ARG A 280 -28.26 -0.34 -27.21
C ARG A 280 -27.72 -0.48 -25.79
N ARG A 281 -26.43 -0.81 -25.67
CA ARG A 281 -25.64 -0.64 -24.41
C ARG A 281 -25.48 0.85 -24.14
N GLY A 282 -26.18 1.35 -23.13
CA GLY A 282 -25.99 2.71 -22.58
C GLY A 282 -24.71 2.79 -21.81
N GLY A 283 -23.72 3.51 -22.37
CA GLY A 283 -22.51 3.89 -21.64
C GLY A 283 -22.78 5.10 -20.76
N TRP A 284 -22.35 5.04 -19.53
CA TRP A 284 -22.28 6.18 -18.61
C TRP A 284 -20.82 6.39 -18.20
N TRP A 285 -20.43 7.65 -18.27
CA TRP A 285 -19.13 8.29 -17.97
C TRP A 285 -18.21 8.53 -19.17
N ARG A 286 -18.51 9.61 -19.90
CA ARG A 286 -17.53 10.37 -20.68
C ARG A 286 -17.15 11.63 -19.89
N ALA A 287 -15.84 11.80 -19.65
CA ALA A 287 -15.28 13.07 -19.19
C ALA A 287 -15.38 14.14 -20.31
N PRO A 288 -15.55 15.44 -19.99
CA PRO A 288 -15.62 16.48 -21.01
C PRO A 288 -14.24 16.78 -21.60
N ALA A 289 -14.16 16.70 -22.92
CA ALA A 289 -13.01 17.16 -23.70
C ALA A 289 -12.98 18.69 -23.76
N PHE A 290 -11.92 19.29 -23.31
CA PHE A 290 -11.61 20.71 -23.53
C PHE A 290 -11.21 20.91 -25.00
N ARG A 291 -12.04 21.65 -25.74
CA ARG A 291 -11.70 22.17 -27.07
C ARG A 291 -10.89 23.45 -26.91
N GLY A 292 -9.61 23.42 -27.30
CA GLY A 292 -8.84 24.62 -27.54
C GLY A 292 -9.14 25.16 -28.94
N THR A 293 -9.63 26.39 -29.00
CA THR A 293 -9.78 27.17 -30.25
C THR A 293 -8.44 27.70 -30.68
N GLY A 294 -8.04 27.36 -31.91
CA GLY A 294 -6.85 27.91 -32.57
C GLY A 294 -7.07 29.32 -33.06
N VAL A 295 -6.00 30.11 -33.06
CA VAL A 295 -5.87 31.30 -33.90
C VAL A 295 -4.50 31.21 -34.62
N LEU A 296 -4.60 31.22 -35.92
CA LEU A 296 -3.51 31.30 -36.89
C LEU A 296 -2.81 32.68 -36.83
N GLY A 297 -1.51 32.67 -37.01
CA GLY A 297 -0.70 33.87 -37.25
C GLY A 297 0.65 33.51 -37.84
N GLU A 298 0.71 33.48 -39.17
CA GLU A 298 1.96 33.43 -39.97
C GLU A 298 2.77 34.72 -39.80
N THR A 299 4.09 34.63 -39.69
CA THR A 299 5.01 35.43 -40.54
C THR A 299 6.45 34.91 -40.47
N ARG A 300 7.00 34.86 -41.62
CA ARG A 300 8.27 34.51 -42.27
C ARG A 300 9.54 35.19 -41.74
N ARG A 301 10.66 34.54 -42.18
CA ARG A 301 12.05 34.97 -42.45
C ARG A 301 12.99 34.93 -41.24
N GLY A 302 14.13 34.24 -41.25
CA GLY A 302 15.14 33.91 -42.25
C GLY A 302 16.52 34.25 -41.66
N PRO A 303 17.67 33.72 -42.08
CA PRO A 303 18.74 33.30 -41.17
C PRO A 303 19.91 34.32 -41.06
N GLY A 304 20.63 34.28 -39.93
CA GLY A 304 21.85 35.03 -39.70
C GLY A 304 22.89 34.24 -38.90
N ARG A 305 23.90 33.75 -39.63
CA ARG A 305 25.18 33.27 -39.06
C ARG A 305 25.95 34.46 -38.49
N MET A 306 26.64 34.27 -37.36
CA MET A 306 28.01 34.80 -37.23
C MET A 306 28.78 34.10 -36.12
N ASN A 307 29.96 33.66 -36.49
CA ASN A 307 31.11 33.19 -35.70
C ASN A 307 31.72 34.30 -34.83
N CYS A 308 32.35 33.96 -33.74
CA CYS A 308 33.74 34.29 -33.34
C CYS A 308 33.97 33.83 -31.91
N ALA A 309 34.76 32.83 -31.68
CA ALA A 309 36.22 32.80 -31.52
C ALA A 309 36.70 33.13 -30.07
N LEU A 310 37.19 32.07 -29.42
CA LEU A 310 38.43 31.97 -28.63
C LEU A 310 38.85 33.15 -27.70
N ARG A 311 38.97 32.84 -26.40
CA ARG A 311 40.30 32.96 -25.73
C ARG A 311 40.37 32.27 -24.37
N THR A 312 41.32 31.38 -24.30
CA THR A 312 41.97 30.76 -23.14
C THR A 312 42.59 31.79 -22.18
N ARG A 313 42.55 31.47 -20.86
CA ARG A 313 43.70 31.57 -19.93
C ARG A 313 43.30 31.11 -18.50
N ALA A 314 43.93 30.07 -18.06
CA ALA A 314 44.30 29.81 -16.67
C ALA A 314 45.79 30.23 -16.52
N PRO A 315 46.48 30.05 -15.36
CA PRO A 315 46.10 29.94 -13.97
C PRO A 315 46.91 30.93 -13.05
N VAL A 316 47.02 30.62 -11.75
CA VAL A 316 47.99 30.97 -10.72
C VAL A 316 47.36 31.75 -9.52
N HIS A 317 47.17 31.18 -8.47
CA HIS A 317 47.89 30.90 -7.22
C HIS A 317 47.03 30.08 -6.25
#